data_06d95727d0c90cd335467e32c8599114
#
_entry.id   06d95727d0c90cd335467e32c8599114
#
_cell.length_a   1.000
_cell.length_b   1.000
_cell.length_c   1.000
_cell.angle_alpha   90.00
_cell.angle_beta   90.00
_cell.angle_gamma   90.00
#
_symmetry.space_group_name_H-M   'P 1'
#
loop_
_entity.id
_entity.type
_entity.pdbx_description
1 polymer ?
#
loop_
_entity_poly.entity_id
_entity_poly.type
_entity_poly.pdbx_seq_one_letter_code
_entity_poly.pdbx_strand_id
1 'polypeptide(L)'
;MNNTLNLTCTVTENTSPITATLLPDTQRLHFWPQHFGGIPQWILLEPRIFARMDRLCEDYCGGVWQFYTLSNRGAFMAPEPEDGSEDKWTLFNDMNGNGADMSAEAAGVAACLLEYSHHACRTECDAMTAHYYRLRDY
;
A
#
# COMPACT_ATOMS: atom_id res chain seq x y z
N MET A 1 -6.32 32.87 20.47
CA MET A 1 -6.28 32.76 20.09
C MET A 1 -6.04 32.23 19.68
N ASN A 2 -6.15 32.21 19.73
CA ASN A 2 -6.03 31.90 19.13
C ASN A 2 -5.76 31.35 18.79
N ASN A 3 -5.90 31.39 19.00
CA ASN A 3 -5.83 31.05 18.38
C ASN A 3 -5.68 30.35 18.09
N THR A 4 -5.73 30.52 18.35
CA THR A 4 -5.81 30.04 17.80
C THR A 4 -5.85 29.17 17.40
N LEU A 5 -6.01 29.26 17.65
CA LEU A 5 -6.23 28.73 17.05
C LEU A 5 -6.23 27.94 16.52
N ASN A 6 -6.36 28.16 16.65
CA ASN A 6 -6.55 27.74 15.87
C ASN A 6 -6.42 26.93 15.31
N LEU A 7 -6.46 27.02 15.60
CA LEU A 7 -6.53 26.60 14.89
C LEU A 7 -6.59 25.65 14.46
N THR A 8 -6.79 25.68 14.69
CA THR A 8 -7.12 25.05 14.09
C THR A 8 -7.22 24.30 13.41
N CYS A 9 -7.32 24.49 13.55
CA CYS A 9 -7.63 24.10 12.71
C CYS A 9 -7.61 23.60 11.94
N THR A 10 -7.53 23.89 12.02
CA THR A 10 -7.67 23.69 11.12
C THR A 10 -7.36 22.88 10.45
N VAL A 11 -7.02 22.93 10.74
CA VAL A 11 -6.90 22.27 9.96
C VAL A 11 -7.45 21.38 9.49
N THR A 12 -8.06 21.02 9.73
CA THR A 12 -8.69 20.15 9.32
C THR A 12 -9.47 20.32 8.38
N GLU A 13 -9.58 21.00 8.33
CA GLU A 13 -10.15 21.11 7.49
C GLU A 13 -9.98 20.73 6.36
N ASN A 14 -9.88 20.82 6.10
CA ASN A 14 -9.58 20.61 4.83
C ASN A 14 -8.86 19.40 4.60
N THR A 15 -8.90 18.51 5.42
CA THR A 15 -8.38 17.21 5.20
C THR A 15 -9.46 16.33 4.65
N SER A 16 -9.59 16.33 3.35
CA SER A 16 -10.40 15.34 2.68
C SER A 16 -9.83 13.97 2.97
N PRO A 17 -10.66 12.96 3.19
CA PRO A 17 -10.16 11.60 3.32
C PRO A 17 -9.37 11.20 2.08
N ILE A 18 -8.31 10.45 2.27
CA ILE A 18 -7.55 9.90 1.15
C ILE A 18 -8.37 8.78 0.56
N THR A 19 -8.57 8.83 -0.75
CA THR A 19 -9.37 7.81 -1.44
C THR A 19 -8.52 7.01 -2.41
N ALA A 20 -8.89 5.75 -2.60
CA ALA A 20 -8.22 4.84 -3.54
C ALA A 20 -9.06 4.68 -4.79
N THR A 21 -8.41 4.71 -5.95
CA THR A 21 -9.05 4.51 -7.23
C THR A 21 -8.45 3.29 -7.92
N LEU A 22 -9.31 2.35 -8.32
CA LEU A 22 -8.86 1.16 -9.04
C LEU A 22 -8.35 1.54 -10.42
N LEU A 23 -7.17 1.05 -10.76
CA LEU A 23 -6.57 1.32 -12.06
C LEU A 23 -7.22 0.41 -13.11
N PRO A 24 -7.65 0.95 -14.28
CA PRO A 24 -8.18 0.12 -15.34
C PRO A 24 -7.15 -0.87 -15.88
N ASP A 25 -7.63 -2.03 -16.33
CA ASP A 25 -6.73 -3.08 -16.84
C ASP A 25 -5.86 -2.58 -17.99
N THR A 26 -6.35 -1.65 -18.79
CA THR A 26 -5.59 -1.10 -19.92
C THR A 26 -4.36 -0.34 -19.47
N GLN A 27 -4.27 0.05 -18.20
CA GLN A 27 -3.17 0.84 -17.69
C GLN A 27 -2.25 0.06 -16.74
N ARG A 28 -2.50 -1.23 -16.57
CA ARG A 28 -1.74 -2.03 -15.59
C ARG A 28 -0.24 -2.08 -15.90
N LEU A 29 0.12 -2.16 -17.16
CA LEU A 29 1.53 -2.24 -17.57
C LEU A 29 2.31 -0.97 -17.29
N HIS A 30 1.61 0.16 -17.11
CA HIS A 30 2.25 1.45 -16.89
C HIS A 30 2.38 1.80 -15.41
N PHE A 31 1.78 0.98 -14.52
CA PHE A 31 1.70 1.31 -13.10
C PHE A 31 3.09 1.55 -12.48
N TRP A 32 3.97 0.56 -12.57
CA TRP A 32 5.27 0.66 -11.91
C TRP A 32 6.15 1.75 -12.53
N PRO A 33 6.34 1.80 -13.86
CA PRO A 33 7.18 2.86 -14.40
C PRO A 33 6.60 4.25 -14.19
N GLN A 34 5.28 4.40 -14.19
CA GLN A 34 4.68 5.71 -14.03
C GLN A 34 4.81 6.24 -12.61
N HIS A 35 4.58 5.39 -11.61
CA HIS A 35 4.54 5.83 -10.21
C HIS A 35 5.87 5.64 -9.49
N PHE A 36 6.70 4.70 -9.91
CA PHE A 36 7.93 4.35 -9.23
C PHE A 36 9.17 4.40 -10.11
N GLY A 37 9.02 4.86 -11.36
CA GLY A 37 10.07 4.75 -12.36
C GLY A 37 11.36 5.49 -12.04
N GLY A 38 11.32 6.51 -11.16
CA GLY A 38 12.52 7.22 -10.74
C GLY A 38 13.22 6.60 -9.54
N ILE A 39 12.69 5.51 -9.01
CA ILE A 39 13.23 4.88 -7.82
C ILE A 39 14.17 3.75 -8.22
N PRO A 40 15.39 3.68 -7.63
CA PRO A 40 16.30 2.59 -7.98
C PRO A 40 15.67 1.23 -7.72
N GLN A 41 15.88 0.30 -8.66
CA GLN A 41 15.43 -1.09 -8.53
C GLN A 41 13.92 -1.26 -8.37
N TRP A 42 13.16 -0.30 -8.90
CA TRP A 42 11.69 -0.37 -8.79
C TRP A 42 11.11 -1.65 -9.39
N ILE A 43 11.78 -2.22 -10.38
CA ILE A 43 11.29 -3.43 -11.05
C ILE A 43 11.22 -4.63 -10.10
N LEU A 44 11.91 -4.57 -8.97
CA LEU A 44 11.90 -5.65 -7.98
C LEU A 44 10.76 -5.54 -6.98
N LEU A 45 10.03 -4.41 -6.98
CA LEU A 45 8.96 -4.20 -6.00
C LEU A 45 7.85 -5.22 -6.11
N GLU A 46 7.32 -5.44 -7.30
CA GLU A 46 6.19 -6.35 -7.46
C GLU A 46 6.52 -7.78 -7.00
N PRO A 47 7.61 -8.40 -7.49
CA PRO A 47 7.90 -9.76 -7.02
C PRO A 47 8.19 -9.84 -5.53
N ARG A 48 8.76 -8.77 -4.96
CA ARG A 48 9.03 -8.74 -3.53
C ARG A 48 7.76 -8.58 -2.71
N ILE A 49 6.77 -7.85 -3.22
CA ILE A 49 5.46 -7.73 -2.55
C ILE A 49 4.76 -9.08 -2.56
N PHE A 50 4.80 -9.82 -3.69
CA PHE A 50 4.25 -11.17 -3.74
C PHE A 50 4.94 -12.08 -2.72
N ALA A 51 6.26 -12.02 -2.65
CA ALA A 51 7.01 -12.83 -1.69
C ALA A 51 6.69 -12.45 -0.24
N ARG A 52 6.45 -11.16 0.01
CA ARG A 52 6.05 -10.69 1.34
C ARG A 52 4.69 -11.26 1.72
N MET A 53 3.73 -11.21 0.81
CA MET A 53 2.40 -11.77 1.06
C MET A 53 2.49 -13.27 1.35
N ASP A 54 3.33 -13.99 0.62
CA ASP A 54 3.53 -15.42 0.83
C ASP A 54 4.02 -15.73 2.25
N ARG A 55 4.84 -14.84 2.80
CA ARG A 55 5.34 -15.01 4.18
C ARG A 55 4.33 -14.57 5.24
N LEU A 56 3.48 -13.60 4.91
CA LEU A 56 2.52 -13.06 5.88
C LEU A 56 1.24 -13.88 5.95
N CYS A 57 0.86 -14.53 4.87
CA CYS A 57 -0.41 -15.25 4.78
C CYS A 57 -0.17 -16.70 4.41
N GLU A 58 -0.41 -17.59 5.35
CA GLU A 58 -0.14 -19.02 5.17
C GLU A 58 -0.99 -19.60 4.04
N ASP A 59 -2.20 -19.11 3.87
CA ASP A 59 -3.14 -19.62 2.88
C ASP A 59 -2.95 -19.00 1.50
N TYR A 60 -2.01 -18.08 1.35
CA TYR A 60 -1.81 -17.41 0.06
C TYR A 60 -1.27 -18.41 -0.97
N CYS A 61 -1.95 -18.50 -2.10
CA CYS A 61 -1.57 -19.41 -3.17
C CYS A 61 -1.51 -18.71 -4.53
N GLY A 62 -1.25 -17.39 -4.53
CA GLY A 62 -1.21 -16.61 -5.75
C GLY A 62 -2.57 -16.02 -6.07
N GLY A 63 -2.77 -15.66 -7.33
CA GLY A 63 -4.03 -15.08 -7.79
C GLY A 63 -3.81 -13.76 -8.49
N VAL A 64 -4.91 -13.13 -8.85
CA VAL A 64 -4.89 -11.86 -9.56
C VAL A 64 -4.82 -10.72 -8.55
N TRP A 65 -3.95 -9.76 -8.83
CA TRP A 65 -3.85 -8.54 -8.02
C TRP A 65 -4.32 -7.35 -8.84
N GLN A 66 -4.81 -6.34 -8.13
CA GLN A 66 -5.27 -5.09 -8.72
C GLN A 66 -4.37 -3.96 -8.27
N PHE A 67 -4.31 -2.90 -9.08
CA PHE A 67 -3.48 -1.74 -8.79
C PHE A 67 -4.37 -0.54 -8.48
N TYR A 68 -3.93 0.28 -7.54
CA TYR A 68 -4.69 1.42 -7.06
C TYR A 68 -3.81 2.67 -7.00
N THR A 69 -4.42 3.80 -7.28
CA THR A 69 -3.77 5.10 -7.04
C THR A 69 -4.53 5.81 -5.92
N LEU A 70 -3.80 6.60 -5.15
CA LEU A 70 -4.38 7.33 -4.03
C LEU A 70 -4.51 8.80 -4.37
N SER A 71 -5.51 9.46 -3.76
CA SER A 71 -5.74 10.89 -3.99
C SER A 71 -4.57 11.76 -3.52
N ASN A 72 -3.70 11.24 -2.65
CA ASN A 72 -2.49 11.93 -2.21
C ASN A 72 -1.27 11.59 -3.06
N ARG A 73 -1.48 10.98 -4.23
CA ARG A 73 -0.45 10.55 -5.18
C ARG A 73 0.33 9.32 -4.73
N GLY A 74 -0.15 8.62 -3.75
CA GLY A 74 0.36 7.30 -3.42
C GLY A 74 -0.14 6.26 -4.40
N ALA A 75 0.38 5.04 -4.28
CA ALA A 75 0.00 3.94 -5.15
C ALA A 75 0.31 2.63 -4.44
N PHE A 76 -0.52 1.62 -4.69
CA PHE A 76 -0.32 0.30 -4.10
C PHE A 76 -1.00 -0.77 -4.93
N MET A 77 -0.75 -2.02 -4.59
CA MET A 77 -1.43 -3.16 -5.21
C MET A 77 -2.00 -4.06 -4.13
N ALA A 78 -3.06 -4.76 -4.45
CA ALA A 78 -3.74 -5.64 -3.50
C ALA A 78 -4.37 -6.81 -4.25
N PRO A 79 -4.54 -7.96 -3.57
CA PRO A 79 -5.25 -9.08 -4.18
C PRO A 79 -6.67 -8.69 -4.55
N GLU A 80 -7.17 -9.28 -5.63
CA GLU A 80 -8.55 -9.08 -6.03
C GLU A 80 -9.47 -9.73 -5.00
N PRO A 81 -10.53 -9.03 -4.52
CA PRO A 81 -11.46 -9.64 -3.59
C PRO A 81 -12.19 -10.82 -4.24
N GLU A 82 -12.47 -11.85 -3.46
CA GLU A 82 -13.18 -13.01 -3.96
C GLU A 82 -14.69 -12.73 -3.98
N ASP A 83 -15.33 -13.17 -5.06
CA ASP A 83 -16.77 -12.99 -5.21
C ASP A 83 -17.53 -13.87 -4.24
N GLY A 84 -18.52 -13.29 -3.55
CA GLY A 84 -19.51 -14.05 -2.80
C GLY A 84 -19.01 -14.72 -1.53
N SER A 85 -17.73 -14.56 -1.20
CA SER A 85 -17.18 -15.13 0.01
C SER A 85 -16.78 -14.03 0.96
N GLU A 86 -16.43 -14.42 2.18
CA GLU A 86 -15.86 -13.47 3.11
C GLU A 86 -14.50 -13.01 2.56
N ASP A 87 -14.38 -11.72 2.37
CA ASP A 87 -13.11 -11.12 1.96
C ASP A 87 -12.22 -11.00 3.21
N LYS A 88 -11.66 -12.14 3.59
CA LYS A 88 -10.95 -12.24 4.85
C LYS A 88 -9.59 -12.89 4.64
N TRP A 89 -8.57 -12.15 4.96
CA TRP A 89 -7.18 -12.60 4.86
C TRP A 89 -6.57 -12.57 6.25
N THR A 90 -6.00 -13.68 6.67
CA THR A 90 -5.34 -13.78 7.98
C THR A 90 -3.85 -13.63 7.76
N LEU A 91 -3.29 -12.54 8.25
CA LEU A 91 -1.87 -12.25 8.13
C LEU A 91 -1.21 -12.45 9.48
N PHE A 92 -0.03 -13.05 9.45
CA PHE A 92 0.73 -13.34 10.67
C PHE A 92 2.19 -12.96 10.46
N ASN A 93 2.74 -12.21 11.42
CA ASN A 93 4.14 -11.80 11.37
C ASN A 93 4.94 -12.64 12.37
N ASP A 94 5.78 -13.54 11.85
CA ASP A 94 6.59 -14.46 12.67
C ASP A 94 7.54 -13.70 13.60
N MET A 95 7.97 -12.51 13.20
CA MET A 95 8.98 -11.78 13.94
C MET A 95 8.48 -11.31 15.30
N ASN A 96 7.18 -10.98 15.41
CA ASN A 96 6.62 -10.46 16.64
C ASN A 96 5.41 -11.25 17.16
N GLY A 97 5.02 -12.31 16.46
CA GLY A 97 3.90 -13.14 16.88
C GLY A 97 2.53 -12.52 16.72
N ASN A 98 2.43 -11.36 16.05
CA ASN A 98 1.16 -10.67 15.87
C ASN A 98 0.46 -11.16 14.61
N GLY A 99 -0.86 -11.29 14.68
CA GLY A 99 -1.67 -11.67 13.54
C GLY A 99 -2.98 -10.89 13.55
N ALA A 100 -3.60 -10.78 12.37
CA ALA A 100 -4.86 -10.08 12.21
C ALA A 100 -5.59 -10.56 10.98
N ASP A 101 -6.92 -10.50 11.04
CA ASP A 101 -7.77 -10.75 9.89
C ASP A 101 -8.10 -9.42 9.23
N MET A 102 -8.11 -9.39 7.90
CA MET A 102 -8.35 -8.14 7.19
C MET A 102 -8.87 -8.41 5.78
N SER A 103 -9.36 -7.37 5.13
CA SER A 103 -9.83 -7.47 3.74
C SER A 103 -8.66 -7.66 2.79
N ALA A 104 -8.94 -8.03 1.54
CA ALA A 104 -7.92 -8.17 0.51
C ALA A 104 -7.18 -6.84 0.30
N GLU A 105 -7.92 -5.73 0.29
CA GLU A 105 -7.30 -4.42 0.12
C GLU A 105 -6.35 -4.12 1.29
N ALA A 106 -6.79 -4.34 2.53
CA ALA A 106 -5.96 -4.09 3.70
C ALA A 106 -4.73 -4.98 3.71
N ALA A 107 -4.88 -6.23 3.28
CA ALA A 107 -3.75 -7.16 3.20
C ALA A 107 -2.71 -6.66 2.19
N GLY A 108 -3.17 -6.15 1.04
CA GLY A 108 -2.28 -5.58 0.05
C GLY A 108 -1.56 -4.36 0.57
N VAL A 109 -2.28 -3.47 1.27
CA VAL A 109 -1.67 -2.29 1.88
C VAL A 109 -0.58 -2.70 2.87
N ALA A 110 -0.87 -3.71 3.72
CA ALA A 110 0.10 -4.18 4.70
C ALA A 110 1.37 -4.71 4.03
N ALA A 111 1.22 -5.54 3.00
CA ALA A 111 2.36 -6.10 2.29
C ALA A 111 3.17 -4.99 1.60
N CYS A 112 2.48 -4.03 0.97
CA CYS A 112 3.14 -2.92 0.30
C CYS A 112 3.88 -2.03 1.31
N LEU A 113 3.26 -1.72 2.45
CA LEU A 113 3.93 -0.89 3.46
C LEU A 113 5.23 -1.52 3.94
N LEU A 114 5.20 -2.81 4.23
CA LEU A 114 6.40 -3.50 4.67
C LEU A 114 7.48 -3.47 3.60
N GLU A 115 7.11 -3.75 2.36
CA GLU A 115 8.10 -3.80 1.30
C GLU A 115 8.59 -2.39 0.92
N TYR A 116 7.72 -1.39 0.92
CA TYR A 116 8.13 0.00 0.67
C TYR A 116 9.13 0.46 1.71
N SER A 117 8.89 0.13 2.97
CA SER A 117 9.81 0.47 4.05
C SER A 117 11.19 -0.16 3.83
N HIS A 118 11.22 -1.45 3.52
CA HIS A 118 12.49 -2.14 3.26
C HIS A 118 13.19 -1.59 2.02
N HIS A 119 12.44 -1.29 0.97
CA HIS A 119 13.02 -0.75 -0.26
C HIS A 119 13.60 0.65 -0.04
N ALA A 120 12.92 1.46 0.77
CA ALA A 120 13.42 2.79 1.11
C ALA A 120 14.74 2.71 1.87
N CYS A 121 14.84 1.75 2.79
CA CYS A 121 16.09 1.55 3.53
C CYS A 121 17.22 1.06 2.63
N ARG A 122 16.92 0.13 1.72
CA ARG A 122 17.95 -0.42 0.83
C ARG A 122 18.48 0.61 -0.16
N THR A 123 17.61 1.47 -0.67
CA THR A 123 17.97 2.40 -1.72
C THR A 123 18.31 3.80 -1.19
N GLU A 124 17.93 4.10 0.04
CA GLU A 124 18.08 5.43 0.64
C GLU A 124 17.46 6.49 -0.27
N CYS A 125 16.31 6.18 -0.86
CA CYS A 125 15.66 7.02 -1.87
C CYS A 125 14.47 7.76 -1.26
N ASP A 126 14.52 9.10 -1.28
CA ASP A 126 13.47 9.92 -0.69
C ASP A 126 12.12 9.70 -1.37
N ALA A 127 12.12 9.46 -2.68
CA ALA A 127 10.87 9.21 -3.40
C ALA A 127 10.19 7.93 -2.91
N MET A 128 10.97 6.90 -2.57
CA MET A 128 10.42 5.67 -2.02
C MET A 128 9.86 5.90 -0.63
N THR A 129 10.59 6.64 0.19
CA THR A 129 10.11 7.01 1.53
C THR A 129 8.80 7.79 1.44
N ALA A 130 8.68 8.67 0.46
CA ALA A 130 7.45 9.44 0.24
C ALA A 130 6.26 8.51 -0.09
N HIS A 131 6.49 7.50 -0.93
CA HIS A 131 5.44 6.52 -1.23
C HIS A 131 4.99 5.77 0.02
N TYR A 132 5.95 5.41 0.88
CA TYR A 132 5.63 4.73 2.13
C TYR A 132 4.69 5.59 2.98
N TYR A 133 5.03 6.86 3.18
CA TYR A 133 4.21 7.73 4.02
C TYR A 133 2.85 8.02 3.41
N ARG A 134 2.77 8.18 2.09
CA ARG A 134 1.49 8.39 1.41
C ARG A 134 0.56 7.20 1.60
N LEU A 135 1.10 5.99 1.50
CA LEU A 135 0.30 4.79 1.72
C LEU A 135 -0.07 4.63 3.19
N ARG A 136 0.86 4.91 4.10
CA ARG A 136 0.58 4.83 5.53
C ARG A 136 -0.56 5.77 5.92
N ASP A 137 -0.62 6.94 5.31
CA ASP A 137 -1.63 7.94 5.64
C ASP A 137 -3.02 7.58 5.08
N TYR A 138 -3.08 6.63 4.17
CA TYR A 138 -4.35 6.12 3.66
C TYR A 138 -4.98 5.19 4.67
#